data_4259ce3a2546db25fb582200b1ba401c
#
_entry.id   4259ce3a2546db25fb582200b1ba401c
#
_cell.length_a   1.000
_cell.length_b   1.000
_cell.length_c   1.000
_cell.angle_alpha   90.00
_cell.angle_beta   90.00
_cell.angle_gamma   90.00
#
_symmetry.space_group_name_H-M   'P 1'
#
loop_
_entity.id
_entity.type
_entity.pdbx_description
1 polymer ?
#
loop_
_entity_poly.entity_id
_entity_poly.type
_entity_poly.pdbx_seq_one_letter_code
_entity_poly.pdbx_strand_id
1 'polypeptide(L)'
;MSQSIFAQKSYDYIKYIDEVKGKRTVYTEIDINASPDAVKKIFLEFDQWSKWCKVFPKIEILSGDINDIASKPKLELTLDFGRKNDPQKAPVNPIITVNSKKVFVWGVYNGILIKAEHVFVFEPTNEGKGTRLIHYETMKGMLSPFLMTNKVKANMAEHYNIMNQDLKNFCENRNQ
;
A
#
# COMPACT_ATOMS: atom_id res chain seq x y z
N MET A 1 -17.70 -13.58 -17.59
CA MET A 1 -16.33 -14.14 -17.65
C MET A 1 -15.21 -13.23 -17.12
N SER A 2 -15.47 -11.92 -16.81
CA SER A 2 -14.42 -11.00 -16.32
C SER A 2 -14.10 -11.10 -14.82
N GLN A 3 -15.03 -11.57 -13.98
CA GLN A 3 -14.81 -11.69 -12.53
C GLN A 3 -13.77 -12.75 -12.11
N SER A 4 -13.54 -13.79 -12.93
CA SER A 4 -12.57 -14.85 -12.60
C SER A 4 -11.11 -14.39 -12.72
N ILE A 5 -10.81 -13.47 -13.65
CA ILE A 5 -9.44 -12.99 -13.88
C ILE A 5 -8.97 -12.07 -12.73
N PHE A 6 -9.87 -11.24 -12.17
CA PHE A 6 -9.53 -10.37 -11.04
C PHE A 6 -9.41 -11.13 -9.72
N ALA A 7 -10.23 -12.16 -9.49
CA ALA A 7 -10.12 -13.03 -8.33
C ALA A 7 -8.80 -13.83 -8.36
N GLN A 8 -8.38 -14.32 -9.53
CA GLN A 8 -7.11 -15.01 -9.72
C GLN A 8 -5.91 -14.10 -9.41
N LYS A 9 -5.95 -12.86 -9.89
CA LYS A 9 -4.84 -11.90 -9.69
C LYS A 9 -4.67 -11.50 -8.22
N SER A 10 -5.75 -11.37 -7.45
CA SER A 10 -5.67 -11.10 -6.01
C SER A 10 -5.13 -12.29 -5.21
N TYR A 11 -5.44 -13.52 -5.63
CA TYR A 11 -4.91 -14.74 -5.02
C TYR A 11 -3.39 -14.86 -5.25
N ASP A 12 -2.91 -14.48 -6.42
CA ASP A 12 -1.49 -14.49 -6.75
C ASP A 12 -0.67 -13.52 -5.87
N TYR A 13 -1.22 -12.36 -5.48
CA TYR A 13 -0.52 -11.43 -4.59
C TYR A 13 -0.31 -12.02 -3.17
N ILE A 14 -1.25 -12.78 -2.64
CA ILE A 14 -1.11 -13.44 -1.34
C ILE A 14 -0.11 -14.59 -1.43
N LYS A 15 -0.14 -15.38 -2.48
CA LYS A 15 0.80 -16.49 -2.73
C LYS A 15 2.21 -16.00 -3.03
N TYR A 16 2.35 -14.83 -3.64
CA TYR A 16 3.62 -14.19 -3.97
C TYR A 16 4.43 -13.71 -2.75
N ILE A 17 3.80 -13.59 -1.58
CA ILE A 17 4.48 -13.06 -0.38
C ILE A 17 5.71 -13.90 -0.01
N ASP A 18 5.62 -15.21 -0.09
CA ASP A 18 6.75 -16.10 0.25
C ASP A 18 7.84 -16.08 -0.83
N GLU A 19 7.49 -15.85 -2.09
CA GLU A 19 8.43 -15.74 -3.21
C GLU A 19 9.07 -14.34 -3.32
N VAL A 20 8.41 -13.32 -2.77
CA VAL A 20 8.76 -11.89 -2.94
C VAL A 20 9.71 -11.37 -1.86
N LYS A 21 9.99 -12.12 -0.79
CA LYS A 21 11.04 -11.80 0.22
C LYS A 21 12.43 -11.82 -0.43
N GLY A 22 12.63 -10.96 -1.42
CA GLY A 22 13.82 -10.90 -2.26
C GLY A 22 14.64 -9.62 -2.07
N LYS A 23 15.75 -9.55 -2.79
CA LYS A 23 16.73 -8.44 -2.72
C LYS A 23 16.14 -7.05 -2.96
N ARG A 24 14.96 -6.95 -3.62
CA ARG A 24 14.33 -5.69 -4.03
C ARG A 24 12.91 -5.55 -3.52
N THR A 25 12.70 -6.04 -2.30
CA THR A 25 11.42 -5.97 -1.60
C THR A 25 11.63 -5.35 -0.23
N VAL A 26 10.71 -4.47 0.15
CA VAL A 26 10.51 -4.03 1.53
C VAL A 26 9.24 -4.69 2.02
N TYR A 27 9.27 -5.30 3.18
CA TYR A 27 8.16 -6.06 3.76
C TYR A 27 7.96 -5.66 5.21
N THR A 28 6.72 -5.38 5.57
CA THR A 28 6.29 -5.12 6.95
C THR A 28 4.93 -5.75 7.19
N GLU A 29 4.61 -6.06 8.43
CA GLU A 29 3.28 -6.55 8.82
C GLU A 29 2.92 -6.08 10.23
N ILE A 30 1.61 -6.01 10.53
CA ILE A 30 1.10 -5.66 11.85
C ILE A 30 -0.29 -6.30 12.06
N ASP A 31 -0.57 -6.74 13.29
CA ASP A 31 -1.91 -7.18 13.67
C ASP A 31 -2.72 -5.99 14.22
N ILE A 32 -3.95 -5.83 13.72
CA ILE A 32 -4.90 -4.75 14.04
C ILE A 32 -6.15 -5.40 14.64
N ASN A 33 -6.61 -4.93 15.79
CA ASN A 33 -7.81 -5.43 16.46
C ASN A 33 -9.08 -4.76 15.88
N ALA A 34 -9.28 -4.95 14.59
CA ALA A 34 -10.45 -4.53 13.82
C ALA A 34 -10.61 -5.45 12.60
N SER A 35 -11.85 -5.67 12.14
CA SER A 35 -12.12 -6.56 11.02
C SER A 35 -11.47 -6.04 9.72
N PRO A 36 -11.12 -6.94 8.76
CA PRO A 36 -10.52 -6.53 7.49
C PRO A 36 -11.36 -5.51 6.71
N ASP A 37 -12.67 -5.65 6.73
CA ASP A 37 -13.57 -4.73 6.05
C ASP A 37 -13.54 -3.33 6.71
N ALA A 38 -13.45 -3.25 8.05
CA ALA A 38 -13.33 -1.98 8.77
C ALA A 38 -11.98 -1.30 8.52
N VAL A 39 -10.88 -2.06 8.61
CA VAL A 39 -9.53 -1.54 8.34
C VAL A 39 -9.42 -1.04 6.91
N LYS A 40 -9.88 -1.82 5.95
CA LYS A 40 -9.83 -1.45 4.54
C LYS A 40 -10.72 -0.26 4.22
N LYS A 41 -11.90 -0.15 4.83
CA LYS A 41 -12.75 1.03 4.68
C LYS A 41 -12.01 2.30 5.09
N ILE A 42 -11.40 2.31 6.29
CA ILE A 42 -10.59 3.44 6.80
C ILE A 42 -9.41 3.73 5.86
N PHE A 43 -8.73 2.70 5.39
CA PHE A 43 -7.60 2.82 4.46
C PHE A 43 -8.02 3.49 3.13
N LEU A 44 -9.21 3.21 2.60
CA LEU A 44 -9.69 3.78 1.33
C LEU A 44 -10.30 5.19 1.47
N GLU A 45 -10.53 5.69 2.69
CA GLU A 45 -10.94 7.07 2.96
C GLU A 45 -9.74 8.02 2.78
N PHE A 46 -9.25 8.22 1.56
CA PHE A 46 -8.01 8.97 1.27
C PHE A 46 -8.07 10.42 1.75
N ASP A 47 -9.23 11.05 1.77
CA ASP A 47 -9.47 12.39 2.33
C ASP A 47 -9.26 12.45 3.85
N GLN A 48 -9.27 11.32 4.54
CA GLN A 48 -9.07 11.23 5.98
C GLN A 48 -7.62 10.89 6.38
N TRP A 49 -6.73 10.63 5.42
CA TRP A 49 -5.35 10.21 5.73
C TRP A 49 -4.58 11.23 6.56
N SER A 50 -4.84 12.52 6.36
CA SER A 50 -4.24 13.59 7.18
C SER A 50 -4.53 13.46 8.70
N LYS A 51 -5.56 12.71 9.08
CA LYS A 51 -5.95 12.52 10.49
C LYS A 51 -5.14 11.43 11.18
N TRP A 52 -4.54 10.51 10.42
CA TRP A 52 -3.87 9.36 11.00
C TRP A 52 -2.51 9.04 10.39
N CYS A 53 -2.28 9.26 9.11
CA CYS A 53 -1.04 8.86 8.43
C CYS A 53 -0.03 10.02 8.42
N LYS A 54 1.05 9.90 9.17
CA LYS A 54 2.12 10.91 9.19
C LYS A 54 2.99 10.84 7.94
N VAL A 55 3.25 9.62 7.44
CA VAL A 55 4.16 9.39 6.30
C VAL A 55 3.55 9.84 4.98
N PHE A 56 2.23 9.65 4.83
CA PHE A 56 1.45 10.09 3.67
C PHE A 56 0.30 10.98 4.13
N PRO A 57 0.59 12.24 4.55
CA PRO A 57 -0.44 13.10 5.15
C PRO A 57 -1.53 13.51 4.16
N LYS A 58 -1.33 13.32 2.85
CA LYS A 58 -2.33 13.65 1.84
C LYS A 58 -2.24 12.69 0.65
N ILE A 59 -3.40 12.19 0.24
CA ILE A 59 -3.60 11.44 -1.01
C ILE A 59 -4.76 12.06 -1.77
N GLU A 60 -4.57 12.36 -3.03
CA GLU A 60 -5.58 12.91 -3.92
C GLU A 60 -5.79 11.99 -5.13
N ILE A 61 -7.06 11.77 -5.50
CA ILE A 61 -7.40 11.07 -6.73
C ILE A 61 -7.38 12.10 -7.86
N LEU A 62 -6.40 11.99 -8.76
CA LEU A 62 -6.26 12.89 -9.90
C LEU A 62 -7.22 12.55 -11.04
N SER A 63 -7.51 11.26 -11.23
CA SER A 63 -8.41 10.77 -12.28
C SER A 63 -8.86 9.35 -12.01
N GLY A 64 -9.96 8.94 -12.67
CA GLY A 64 -10.53 7.59 -12.56
C GLY A 64 -11.36 7.39 -11.29
N ASP A 65 -11.92 6.19 -11.16
CA ASP A 65 -12.71 5.75 -10.00
C ASP A 65 -11.99 4.57 -9.31
N ILE A 66 -11.75 4.67 -8.01
CA ILE A 66 -11.08 3.61 -7.23
C ILE A 66 -11.87 2.30 -7.20
N ASN A 67 -13.18 2.35 -7.48
CA ASN A 67 -14.05 1.18 -7.57
C ASN A 67 -14.10 0.59 -8.99
N ASP A 68 -13.63 1.32 -9.99
CA ASP A 68 -13.47 0.87 -11.38
C ASP A 68 -12.00 0.88 -11.79
N ILE A 69 -11.32 -0.24 -11.58
CA ILE A 69 -9.90 -0.38 -11.91
C ILE A 69 -9.62 -0.23 -13.42
N ALA A 70 -10.63 -0.49 -14.29
CA ALA A 70 -10.49 -0.30 -15.72
C ALA A 70 -10.31 1.20 -16.08
N SER A 71 -10.81 2.12 -15.26
CA SER A 71 -10.60 3.56 -15.39
C SER A 71 -9.15 4.01 -15.11
N LYS A 72 -8.29 3.10 -14.61
CA LYS A 72 -6.90 3.35 -14.21
C LYS A 72 -6.76 4.53 -13.24
N PRO A 73 -7.37 4.45 -12.05
CA PRO A 73 -7.35 5.54 -11.09
C PRO A 73 -5.91 5.96 -10.77
N LYS A 74 -5.64 7.25 -10.88
CA LYS A 74 -4.32 7.84 -10.68
C LYS A 74 -4.31 8.69 -9.41
N LEU A 75 -3.27 8.53 -8.59
CA LEU A 75 -3.13 9.23 -7.33
C LEU A 75 -2.02 10.28 -7.38
N GLU A 76 -2.16 11.32 -6.55
CA GLU A 76 -1.06 12.19 -6.12
C GLU A 76 -0.83 11.94 -4.64
N LEU A 77 0.41 11.65 -4.27
CA LEU A 77 0.80 11.39 -2.89
C LEU A 77 1.62 12.58 -2.36
N THR A 78 1.36 13.01 -1.13
CA THR A 78 2.25 13.90 -0.38
C THR A 78 2.99 13.04 0.65
N LEU A 79 4.31 13.20 0.70
CA LEU A 79 5.21 12.44 1.57
C LEU A 79 5.75 13.36 2.67
N ASP A 80 5.77 12.86 3.91
CA ASP A 80 6.46 13.49 5.03
C ASP A 80 7.36 12.47 5.72
N PHE A 81 8.66 12.61 5.55
CA PHE A 81 9.68 11.79 6.18
C PHE A 81 10.39 12.49 7.33
N GLY A 82 9.82 13.59 7.84
CA GLY A 82 10.39 14.39 8.92
C GLY A 82 11.68 15.15 8.53
N ARG A 83 11.88 15.46 7.24
CA ARG A 83 13.04 16.19 6.73
C ARG A 83 12.75 17.68 6.64
N LYS A 84 13.80 18.50 6.52
CA LYS A 84 13.72 19.97 6.49
C LYS A 84 12.81 20.56 5.40
N ASN A 85 12.41 19.89 4.39
CA ASN A 85 11.54 20.40 3.31
C ASN A 85 10.29 19.53 3.11
N ASP A 86 9.94 18.72 4.10
CA ASP A 86 8.70 17.95 4.12
C ASP A 86 7.55 18.79 4.70
N PRO A 87 6.29 18.48 4.39
CA PRO A 87 5.86 17.48 3.41
C PRO A 87 6.02 17.96 1.96
N GLN A 88 6.23 17.04 1.03
CA GLN A 88 6.34 17.32 -0.39
C GLN A 88 5.60 16.31 -1.26
N LYS A 89 5.20 16.75 -2.45
CA LYS A 89 4.58 15.83 -3.41
C LYS A 89 5.57 14.77 -3.86
N ALA A 90 5.09 13.54 -3.97
CA ALA A 90 5.88 12.46 -4.56
C ALA A 90 6.26 12.80 -6.01
N PRO A 91 7.45 12.44 -6.46
CA PRO A 91 7.90 12.75 -7.84
C PRO A 91 7.14 11.96 -8.91
N VAL A 92 6.33 11.00 -8.51
CA VAL A 92 5.57 10.11 -9.40
C VAL A 92 4.15 9.94 -8.89
N ASN A 93 3.21 9.77 -9.83
CA ASN A 93 1.80 9.53 -9.54
C ASN A 93 1.47 8.06 -9.77
N PRO A 94 1.28 7.25 -8.73
CA PRO A 94 0.93 5.85 -8.88
C PRO A 94 -0.48 5.66 -9.43
N ILE A 95 -0.67 4.51 -10.09
CA ILE A 95 -1.96 4.06 -10.61
C ILE A 95 -2.45 2.91 -9.73
N ILE A 96 -3.72 2.92 -9.33
CA ILE A 96 -4.34 1.79 -8.65
C ILE A 96 -4.57 0.68 -9.68
N THR A 97 -4.06 -0.51 -9.39
CA THR A 97 -4.15 -1.68 -10.27
C THR A 97 -4.94 -2.83 -9.69
N VAL A 98 -5.14 -2.85 -8.38
CA VAL A 98 -5.98 -3.83 -7.68
C VAL A 98 -6.73 -3.13 -6.54
N ASN A 99 -8.03 -3.33 -6.48
CA ASN A 99 -8.88 -3.01 -5.33
C ASN A 99 -9.90 -4.14 -5.15
N SER A 100 -9.47 -5.24 -4.54
CA SER A 100 -10.31 -6.41 -4.24
C SER A 100 -10.62 -6.47 -2.75
N LYS A 101 -11.52 -7.35 -2.32
CA LYS A 101 -11.90 -7.47 -0.90
C LYS A 101 -10.69 -7.58 0.05
N LYS A 102 -9.64 -8.31 -0.35
CA LYS A 102 -8.48 -8.60 0.50
C LYS A 102 -7.21 -7.84 0.12
N VAL A 103 -7.13 -7.29 -1.09
CA VAL A 103 -5.87 -6.74 -1.60
C VAL A 103 -6.12 -5.38 -2.22
N PHE A 104 -5.21 -4.44 -1.94
CA PHE A 104 -5.12 -3.16 -2.60
C PHE A 104 -3.70 -2.96 -3.13
N VAL A 105 -3.58 -2.49 -4.36
CA VAL A 105 -2.27 -2.24 -5.00
C VAL A 105 -2.30 -0.93 -5.75
N TRP A 106 -1.31 -0.11 -5.51
CA TRP A 106 -0.95 0.96 -6.42
C TRP A 106 0.49 0.76 -6.92
N GLY A 107 0.81 1.32 -8.08
CA GLY A 107 2.15 1.16 -8.64
C GLY A 107 2.54 2.22 -9.63
N VAL A 108 3.84 2.26 -9.91
CA VAL A 108 4.46 3.09 -10.93
C VAL A 108 5.03 2.18 -12.00
N TYR A 109 4.69 2.47 -13.26
CA TYR A 109 5.04 1.64 -14.40
C TYR A 109 5.67 2.51 -15.48
N ASN A 110 6.96 2.31 -15.73
CA ASN A 110 7.70 3.00 -16.80
C ASN A 110 8.48 1.98 -17.64
N GLY A 111 7.75 1.22 -18.46
CA GLY A 111 8.28 0.24 -19.39
C GLY A 111 9.28 -0.73 -18.75
N ILE A 112 10.46 -0.85 -19.33
CA ILE A 112 11.55 -1.71 -18.84
C ILE A 112 12.36 -1.04 -17.71
N LEU A 113 12.22 0.26 -17.49
CA LEU A 113 13.04 1.02 -16.56
C LEU A 113 12.66 0.72 -15.12
N ILE A 114 11.37 0.78 -14.81
CA ILE A 114 10.87 0.58 -13.46
C ILE A 114 9.44 0.02 -13.49
N LYS A 115 9.21 -0.97 -12.63
CA LYS A 115 7.91 -1.41 -12.17
C LYS A 115 7.98 -1.49 -10.64
N ALA A 116 7.35 -0.54 -9.96
CA ALA A 116 7.24 -0.52 -8.51
C ALA A 116 5.79 -0.74 -8.11
N GLU A 117 5.52 -1.72 -7.25
CA GLU A 117 4.18 -2.05 -6.77
C GLU A 117 4.17 -2.02 -5.23
N HIS A 118 3.30 -1.19 -4.69
CA HIS A 118 3.00 -1.07 -3.27
C HIS A 118 1.74 -1.88 -2.99
N VAL A 119 1.84 -2.88 -2.16
CA VAL A 119 0.80 -3.90 -1.95
C VAL A 119 0.37 -3.90 -0.48
N PHE A 120 -0.94 -3.90 -0.27
CA PHE A 120 -1.58 -4.01 1.03
C PHE A 120 -2.51 -5.22 1.02
N VAL A 121 -2.28 -6.17 1.93
CA VAL A 121 -3.12 -7.35 2.09
C VAL A 121 -3.79 -7.29 3.46
N PHE A 122 -5.10 -7.43 3.49
CA PHE A 122 -5.94 -7.39 4.69
C PHE A 122 -6.38 -8.82 5.02
N GLU A 123 -5.53 -9.58 5.72
CA GLU A 123 -5.85 -10.96 6.09
C GLU A 123 -6.68 -11.01 7.36
N PRO A 124 -7.77 -11.81 7.38
CA PRO A 124 -8.56 -12.00 8.59
C PRO A 124 -7.79 -12.80 9.65
N THR A 125 -7.83 -12.33 10.89
CA THR A 125 -7.39 -13.03 12.09
C THR A 125 -8.52 -13.11 13.10
N ASN A 126 -8.39 -13.93 14.13
CA ASN A 126 -9.38 -14.05 15.20
C ASN A 126 -10.81 -14.22 14.67
N GLU A 127 -11.01 -15.21 13.78
CA GLU A 127 -12.33 -15.50 13.16
C GLU A 127 -12.94 -14.29 12.43
N GLY A 128 -12.09 -13.42 11.85
CA GLY A 128 -12.49 -12.23 11.12
C GLY A 128 -12.72 -10.98 11.96
N LYS A 129 -12.51 -11.04 13.27
CA LYS A 129 -12.59 -9.87 14.18
C LYS A 129 -11.33 -9.03 14.18
N GLY A 130 -10.19 -9.60 13.75
CA GLY A 130 -8.90 -8.94 13.62
C GLY A 130 -8.41 -8.96 12.18
N THR A 131 -7.37 -8.17 11.91
CA THR A 131 -6.70 -8.07 10.61
C THR A 131 -5.20 -8.20 10.79
N ARG A 132 -4.55 -9.10 10.05
CA ARG A 132 -3.13 -8.97 9.76
C ARG A 132 -2.98 -8.12 8.50
N LEU A 133 -2.50 -6.90 8.68
CA LEU A 133 -2.11 -6.05 7.56
C LEU A 133 -0.70 -6.44 7.12
N ILE A 134 -0.58 -6.93 5.89
CA ILE A 134 0.71 -7.16 5.23
C ILE A 134 0.92 -6.02 4.24
N HIS A 135 2.03 -5.32 4.38
CA HIS A 135 2.37 -4.14 3.61
C HIS A 135 3.78 -4.32 3.03
N TYR A 136 3.86 -4.38 1.71
CA TYR A 136 5.14 -4.54 1.06
C TYR A 136 5.24 -3.74 -0.24
N GLU A 137 6.46 -3.40 -0.62
CA GLU A 137 6.76 -2.83 -1.93
C GLU A 137 7.79 -3.69 -2.65
N THR A 138 7.53 -3.97 -3.92
CA THR A 138 8.48 -4.63 -4.81
C THR A 138 8.89 -3.69 -5.93
N MET A 139 10.16 -3.77 -6.34
CA MET A 139 10.64 -2.99 -7.46
C MET A 139 11.38 -3.88 -8.45
N LYS A 140 10.98 -3.81 -9.71
CA LYS A 140 11.58 -4.52 -10.84
C LYS A 140 12.02 -3.53 -11.91
N GLY A 141 12.82 -3.98 -12.87
CA GLY A 141 13.31 -3.16 -13.99
C GLY A 141 14.77 -2.76 -13.83
N MET A 142 15.30 -2.12 -14.88
CA MET A 142 16.74 -1.81 -15.00
C MET A 142 17.25 -0.89 -13.89
N LEU A 143 16.44 0.04 -13.39
CA LEU A 143 16.82 0.99 -12.35
C LEU A 143 16.69 0.43 -10.93
N SER A 144 15.99 -0.72 -10.76
CA SER A 144 15.70 -1.26 -9.44
C SER A 144 16.95 -1.59 -8.59
N PRO A 145 18.11 -2.03 -9.12
CA PRO A 145 19.32 -2.26 -8.31
C PRO A 145 19.86 -0.98 -7.67
N PHE A 146 19.70 0.15 -8.35
CA PHE A 146 20.21 1.45 -7.90
C PHE A 146 19.25 2.12 -6.92
N LEU A 147 17.95 1.92 -7.12
CA LEU A 147 16.89 2.54 -6.31
C LEU A 147 16.59 1.75 -5.02
N MET A 148 16.77 0.41 -5.01
CA MET A 148 16.46 -0.46 -3.87
C MET A 148 17.74 -0.96 -3.18
N THR A 149 18.62 -0.02 -2.79
CA THR A 149 19.79 -0.34 -1.97
C THR A 149 19.39 -0.75 -0.55
N ASN A 150 20.27 -1.43 0.19
CA ASN A 150 19.96 -1.84 1.57
C ASN A 150 19.61 -0.64 2.47
N LYS A 151 20.29 0.51 2.30
CA LYS A 151 19.99 1.73 3.05
C LYS A 151 18.60 2.27 2.73
N VAL A 152 18.22 2.30 1.45
CA VAL A 152 16.88 2.74 1.01
C VAL A 152 15.81 1.79 1.58
N LYS A 153 16.00 0.48 1.46
CA LYS A 153 15.05 -0.51 2.01
C LYS A 153 14.86 -0.38 3.52
N ALA A 154 15.93 -0.18 4.28
CA ALA A 154 15.83 0.02 5.73
C ALA A 154 15.03 1.28 6.08
N ASN A 155 15.29 2.39 5.39
CA ASN A 155 14.54 3.63 5.56
C ASN A 155 13.06 3.48 5.18
N MET A 156 12.76 2.82 4.07
CA MET A 156 11.38 2.55 3.65
C MET A 156 10.66 1.65 4.67
N ALA A 157 11.31 0.61 5.17
CA ALA A 157 10.71 -0.29 6.18
C ALA A 157 10.36 0.48 7.48
N GLU A 158 11.21 1.41 7.91
CA GLU A 158 10.92 2.28 9.05
C GLU A 158 9.64 3.10 8.81
N HIS A 159 9.53 3.79 7.66
CA HIS A 159 8.34 4.60 7.34
C HIS A 159 7.08 3.75 7.17
N TYR A 160 7.19 2.55 6.60
CA TYR A 160 6.05 1.63 6.47
C TYR A 160 5.57 1.11 7.83
N ASN A 161 6.50 0.86 8.76
CA ASN A 161 6.13 0.50 10.13
C ASN A 161 5.41 1.66 10.85
N ILE A 162 5.87 2.91 10.65
CA ILE A 162 5.19 4.10 11.18
C ILE A 162 3.77 4.19 10.62
N MET A 163 3.61 4.09 9.30
CA MET A 163 2.30 4.10 8.66
C MET A 163 1.37 2.99 9.18
N ASN A 164 1.89 1.76 9.27
CA ASN A 164 1.13 0.62 9.78
C ASN A 164 0.67 0.83 11.22
N GLN A 165 1.54 1.38 12.07
CA GLN A 165 1.22 1.69 13.47
C GLN A 165 0.20 2.83 13.58
N ASP A 166 0.32 3.86 12.75
CA ASP A 166 -0.65 4.96 12.69
C ASP A 166 -2.04 4.45 12.29
N LEU A 167 -2.13 3.58 11.26
CA LEU A 167 -3.39 2.95 10.86
C LEU A 167 -3.98 2.07 11.96
N LYS A 168 -3.15 1.24 12.61
CA LYS A 168 -3.57 0.41 13.74
C LYS A 168 -4.19 1.25 14.85
N ASN A 169 -3.47 2.27 15.30
CA ASN A 169 -3.94 3.15 16.38
C ASN A 169 -5.27 3.82 16.01
N PHE A 170 -5.40 4.27 14.78
CA PHE A 170 -6.62 4.94 14.33
C PHE A 170 -7.82 3.99 14.24
N CYS A 171 -7.61 2.78 13.74
CA CYS A 171 -8.67 1.76 13.67
C CYS A 171 -9.14 1.31 15.05
N GLU A 172 -8.21 1.07 15.96
CA GLU A 172 -8.52 0.55 17.30
C GLU A 172 -9.20 1.60 18.18
N ASN A 173 -8.84 2.89 18.03
CA ASN A 173 -9.49 3.98 18.77
C ASN A 173 -10.90 4.32 18.28
N ARG A 174 -11.26 4.00 17.03
CA ARG A 174 -12.61 4.19 16.49
C ARG A 174 -13.61 3.10 16.94
N ASN A 175 -13.12 2.00 17.45
CA ASN A 175 -13.92 0.87 17.90
C ASN A 175 -14.19 0.89 19.42
N GLN A 176 -13.72 1.93 20.12
CA GLN A 176 -14.04 2.23 21.52
C GLN A 176 -15.16 3.29 21.58
#